data_cdd417ab72bcf0bf3a0d911991bc8321
#
_entry.id   cdd417ab72bcf0bf3a0d911991bc8321
#
_cell.length_a   1.000
_cell.length_b   1.000
_cell.length_c   1.000
_cell.angle_alpha   90.00
_cell.angle_beta   90.00
_cell.angle_gamma   90.00
#
_symmetry.space_group_name_H-M   'P 1'
#
loop_
_entity.id
_entity.type
_entity.pdbx_description
1 polymer ?
#
loop_
_entity_poly.entity_id
_entity_poly.type
_entity_poly.pdbx_seq_one_letter_code
_entity_poly.pdbx_strand_id
1 'polypeptide(L)'
;MFTKEIENKILSNDSLSKTIDLLRKSDKKVVFTNGCFDLLHPGHLKLLQKAKSFGDVLIVGINSDSSVRILKGEGRPVVNQEDRLVILACLKIVDFVIIFEE
;
A
#
# COMPACT_ATOMS: atom_id res chain seq x y z
N MET A 1 13.37 -10.98 -8.47
CA MET A 1 13.22 -9.79 -9.28
C MET A 1 11.78 -9.66 -9.77
N PHE A 2 11.22 -8.49 -9.66
CA PHE A 2 9.80 -8.30 -10.00
C PHE A 2 9.64 -7.55 -11.31
N THR A 3 8.48 -7.72 -11.94
CA THR A 3 8.21 -7.07 -13.22
C THR A 3 8.15 -5.55 -13.05
N LYS A 4 8.31 -4.83 -14.15
CA LYS A 4 8.19 -3.39 -14.16
C LYS A 4 6.81 -2.94 -13.71
N GLU A 5 5.79 -3.71 -14.08
CA GLU A 5 4.41 -3.42 -13.68
C GLU A 5 4.27 -3.39 -12.15
N ILE A 6 4.85 -4.38 -11.47
CA ILE A 6 4.80 -4.42 -10.01
C ILE A 6 5.64 -3.31 -9.40
N GLU A 7 6.85 -3.11 -9.90
CA GLU A 7 7.73 -2.07 -9.39
C GLU A 7 7.14 -0.68 -9.53
N ASN A 8 6.42 -0.44 -10.61
CA ASN A 8 5.78 0.86 -10.86
C ASN A 8 4.66 1.17 -9.89
N LYS A 9 4.13 0.17 -9.19
CA LYS A 9 3.10 0.38 -8.17
C LYS A 9 3.70 0.88 -6.85
N ILE A 10 5.01 0.72 -6.65
CA ILE A 10 5.65 1.08 -5.38
C ILE A 10 6.12 2.52 -5.47
N LEU A 11 5.54 3.39 -4.64
CA LEU A 11 5.77 4.83 -4.69
C LEU A 11 6.71 5.30 -3.58
N SER A 12 7.46 6.36 -3.88
CA SER A 12 8.16 7.17 -2.90
C SER A 12 7.30 8.39 -2.57
N ASN A 13 7.72 9.19 -1.57
CA ASN A 13 7.00 10.41 -1.25
C ASN A 13 6.92 11.35 -2.45
N ASP A 14 8.02 11.48 -3.20
CA ASP A 14 8.04 12.35 -4.39
C ASP A 14 7.10 11.82 -5.48
N SER A 15 7.17 10.54 -5.78
CA SER A 15 6.33 9.97 -6.82
C SER A 15 4.85 9.91 -6.41
N LEU A 16 4.58 9.85 -5.11
CA LEU A 16 3.20 9.90 -4.62
C LEU A 16 2.53 11.22 -5.01
N SER A 17 3.19 12.35 -4.75
CA SER A 17 2.63 13.66 -5.11
C SER A 17 2.36 13.78 -6.60
N LYS A 18 3.32 13.34 -7.41
CA LYS A 18 3.18 13.39 -8.87
C LYS A 18 2.03 12.50 -9.34
N THR A 19 1.94 11.31 -8.77
CA THR A 19 0.88 10.35 -9.13
C THR A 19 -0.50 10.91 -8.80
N ILE A 20 -0.66 11.49 -7.60
CA ILE A 20 -1.93 12.07 -7.18
C ILE A 20 -2.33 13.22 -8.10
N ASP A 21 -1.37 14.08 -8.47
CA ASP A 21 -1.66 15.20 -9.36
C ASP A 21 -2.14 14.72 -10.73
N LEU A 22 -1.49 13.70 -11.28
CA LEU A 22 -1.88 13.14 -12.57
C LEU A 22 -3.28 12.52 -12.51
N LEU A 23 -3.57 11.80 -11.43
CA LEU A 23 -4.87 11.16 -11.26
C LEU A 23 -5.99 12.19 -11.12
N ARG A 24 -5.74 13.28 -10.40
CA ARG A 24 -6.71 14.36 -10.27
C ARG A 24 -7.01 15.02 -11.62
N LYS A 25 -5.97 15.25 -12.41
CA LYS A 25 -6.12 15.83 -13.74
C LYS A 25 -6.89 14.91 -14.68
N SER A 26 -6.83 13.61 -14.43
CA SER A 26 -7.56 12.61 -15.21
C SER A 26 -8.96 12.34 -14.65
N ASP A 27 -9.39 13.12 -13.67
CA ASP A 27 -10.72 13.01 -13.05
C ASP A 27 -10.93 11.63 -12.40
N LYS A 28 -9.86 11.06 -11.84
CA LYS A 28 -9.94 9.78 -11.14
C LYS A 28 -10.15 10.00 -9.65
N LYS A 29 -11.07 9.22 -9.09
CA LYS A 29 -11.31 9.25 -7.64
C LYS A 29 -10.31 8.33 -6.94
N VAL A 30 -9.48 8.93 -6.09
CA VAL A 30 -8.43 8.22 -5.37
C VAL A 30 -8.92 7.86 -3.99
N VAL A 31 -8.76 6.58 -3.63
CA VAL A 31 -9.04 6.09 -2.27
C VAL A 31 -7.72 5.75 -1.61
N PHE A 32 -7.57 6.18 -0.37
CA PHE A 32 -6.36 5.93 0.40
C PHE A 32 -6.72 5.11 1.63
N THR A 33 -6.01 4.03 1.87
CA THR A 33 -6.14 3.26 3.11
C THR A 33 -4.76 2.91 3.63
N ASN A 34 -4.66 2.62 4.93
CA ASN A 34 -3.36 2.29 5.50
C ASN A 34 -3.48 1.20 6.55
N GLY A 35 -2.35 0.61 6.91
CA GLY A 35 -2.29 -0.43 7.93
C GLY A 35 -0.93 -1.08 7.95
N CYS A 36 -0.77 -2.05 8.84
CA CYS A 36 0.49 -2.78 8.96
C CYS A 36 0.63 -3.88 7.92
N PHE A 37 -0.45 -4.59 7.66
CA PHE A 37 -0.50 -5.68 6.67
C PHE A 37 0.68 -6.66 6.85
N ASP A 38 0.92 -7.07 8.08
CA ASP A 38 2.07 -7.92 8.38
C ASP A 38 1.91 -9.33 7.80
N LEU A 39 0.81 -9.97 8.15
CA LEU A 39 0.48 -11.30 7.63
C LEU A 39 -0.89 -11.20 6.98
N LEU A 40 -0.92 -11.24 5.65
CA LEU A 40 -2.18 -11.10 4.94
C LEU A 40 -3.08 -12.30 5.15
N HIS A 41 -4.36 -12.02 5.33
CA HIS A 41 -5.38 -13.03 5.42
C HIS A 41 -6.67 -12.51 4.76
N PRO A 42 -7.69 -13.36 4.58
CA PRO A 42 -8.90 -12.94 3.85
C PRO A 42 -9.56 -11.67 4.39
N GLY A 43 -9.45 -11.40 5.69
CA GLY A 43 -9.96 -10.16 6.27
C GLY A 43 -9.34 -8.92 5.67
N HIS A 44 -8.01 -8.95 5.46
CA HIS A 44 -7.31 -7.85 4.80
C HIS A 44 -7.78 -7.68 3.37
N LEU A 45 -7.97 -8.80 2.66
CA LEU A 45 -8.39 -8.75 1.26
C LEU A 45 -9.79 -8.15 1.13
N LYS A 46 -10.70 -8.49 2.04
CA LYS A 46 -12.05 -7.91 2.06
C LYS A 46 -12.00 -6.41 2.32
N LEU A 47 -11.15 -5.97 3.24
CA LEU A 47 -10.96 -4.56 3.53
C LEU A 47 -10.49 -3.81 2.29
N LEU A 48 -9.47 -4.34 1.61
CA LEU A 48 -8.91 -3.72 0.43
C LEU A 48 -9.92 -3.68 -0.71
N GLN A 49 -10.67 -4.75 -0.90
CA GLN A 49 -11.69 -4.81 -1.92
C GLN A 49 -12.78 -3.77 -1.67
N LYS A 50 -13.20 -3.63 -0.42
CA LYS A 50 -14.20 -2.64 -0.06
C LYS A 50 -13.67 -1.23 -0.29
N ALA A 51 -12.42 -0.96 0.12
CA ALA A 51 -11.81 0.34 -0.10
C ALA A 51 -11.77 0.69 -1.58
N LYS A 52 -11.34 -0.25 -2.42
CA LYS A 52 -11.29 -0.05 -3.87
C LYS A 52 -12.65 0.31 -4.44
N SER A 53 -13.71 -0.26 -3.90
CA SER A 53 -15.06 -0.03 -4.40
C SER A 53 -15.54 1.42 -4.24
N PHE A 54 -14.85 2.22 -3.42
CA PHE A 54 -15.22 3.62 -3.20
C PHE A 54 -14.62 4.58 -4.23
N GLY A 55 -13.79 4.10 -5.14
CA GLY A 55 -13.19 4.98 -6.13
C GLY A 55 -12.59 4.21 -7.30
N ASP A 56 -11.74 4.92 -8.05
CA ASP A 56 -11.13 4.37 -9.26
C ASP A 56 -9.75 3.80 -8.99
N VAL A 57 -9.02 4.40 -8.03
CA VAL A 57 -7.62 4.06 -7.76
C VAL A 57 -7.46 3.87 -6.25
N LEU A 58 -6.85 2.74 -5.88
CA LEU A 58 -6.57 2.45 -4.48
C LEU A 58 -5.08 2.57 -4.20
N ILE A 59 -4.73 3.45 -3.27
CA ILE A 59 -3.37 3.60 -2.77
C ILE A 59 -3.33 3.06 -1.35
N VAL A 60 -2.42 2.14 -1.09
CA VAL A 60 -2.27 1.54 0.24
C VAL A 60 -0.97 2.02 0.88
N GLY A 61 -1.09 2.65 2.04
CA GLY A 61 0.07 3.00 2.85
C GLY A 61 0.32 1.91 3.88
N ILE A 62 1.56 1.46 4.00
CA ILE A 62 1.93 0.47 5.01
C ILE A 62 2.87 1.08 6.03
N ASN A 63 2.69 0.69 7.28
CA ASN A 63 3.58 1.13 8.34
C ASN A 63 4.98 0.56 8.13
N SER A 64 6.01 1.39 8.34
CA SER A 64 7.39 0.93 8.31
C SER A 64 7.62 -0.13 9.38
N ASP A 65 8.73 -0.86 9.28
CA ASP A 65 9.08 -1.87 10.29
C ASP A 65 9.18 -1.26 11.69
N SER A 66 9.80 -0.08 11.80
CA SER A 66 9.93 0.59 13.10
C SER A 66 8.56 1.01 13.65
N SER A 67 7.69 1.49 12.79
CA SER A 67 6.34 1.87 13.19
C SER A 67 5.54 0.67 13.69
N VAL A 68 5.63 -0.46 12.98
CA VAL A 68 4.94 -1.68 13.40
C VAL A 68 5.46 -2.16 14.76
N ARG A 69 6.78 -2.07 14.97
CA ARG A 69 7.38 -2.48 16.24
C ARG A 69 6.84 -1.66 17.40
N ILE A 70 6.68 -0.36 17.19
CA ILE A 70 6.13 0.53 18.21
C ILE A 70 4.67 0.19 18.49
N LEU A 71 3.88 -0.07 17.45
CA LEU A 71 2.44 -0.31 17.58
C LEU A 71 2.13 -1.71 18.11
N LYS A 72 2.89 -2.72 17.68
CA LYS A 72 2.59 -4.13 17.94
C LYS A 72 3.55 -4.81 18.91
N GLY A 73 4.73 -4.20 19.17
CA GLY A 73 5.70 -4.72 20.11
C GLY A 73 6.82 -5.50 19.46
N GLU A 74 7.72 -6.01 20.31
CA GLU A 74 8.87 -6.77 19.85
C GLU A 74 8.43 -8.03 19.12
N GLY A 75 9.22 -8.43 18.13
CA GLY A 75 8.91 -9.60 17.33
C GLY A 75 8.01 -9.28 16.13
N ARG A 76 7.55 -8.07 16.01
CA ARG A 76 6.74 -7.63 14.87
C ARG A 76 7.46 -6.47 14.16
N PRO A 77 7.39 -6.38 12.82
CA PRO A 77 6.62 -7.28 11.95
C PRO A 77 7.31 -8.61 11.73
N VAL A 78 6.55 -9.60 11.32
CA VAL A 78 7.09 -10.89 10.89
C VAL A 78 7.64 -10.77 9.47
N VAL A 79 6.93 -10.02 8.63
CA VAL A 79 7.33 -9.76 7.24
C VAL A 79 7.87 -8.34 7.15
N ASN A 80 9.10 -8.17 6.66
CA ASN A 80 9.72 -6.85 6.58
C ASN A 80 9.00 -5.94 5.58
N GLN A 81 9.24 -4.64 5.69
CA GLN A 81 8.49 -3.65 4.92
C GLN A 81 8.67 -3.79 3.41
N GLU A 82 9.86 -4.14 2.94
CA GLU A 82 10.11 -4.33 1.52
C GLU A 82 9.28 -5.48 0.97
N ASP A 83 9.20 -6.58 1.72
CA ASP A 83 8.40 -7.73 1.30
C ASP A 83 6.91 -7.43 1.37
N ARG A 84 6.47 -6.70 2.40
CA ARG A 84 5.06 -6.32 2.52
C ARG A 84 4.63 -5.43 1.35
N LEU A 85 5.49 -4.49 0.93
CA LEU A 85 5.21 -3.67 -0.25
C LEU A 85 4.97 -4.52 -1.49
N VAL A 86 5.86 -5.47 -1.74
CA VAL A 86 5.79 -6.31 -2.93
C VAL A 86 4.55 -7.19 -2.90
N ILE A 87 4.24 -7.78 -1.75
CA ILE A 87 3.07 -8.63 -1.61
C ILE A 87 1.80 -7.84 -1.97
N LEU A 88 1.66 -6.63 -1.44
CA LEU A 88 0.49 -5.81 -1.74
C LEU A 88 0.48 -5.35 -3.19
N ALA A 89 1.65 -5.00 -3.74
CA ALA A 89 1.74 -4.57 -5.12
C ALA A 89 1.33 -5.67 -6.10
N CYS A 90 1.47 -6.94 -5.71
CA CYS A 90 1.06 -8.06 -6.54
C CYS A 90 -0.46 -8.27 -6.57
N LEU A 91 -1.20 -7.63 -5.67
CA LEU A 91 -2.66 -7.77 -5.66
C LEU A 91 -3.27 -6.91 -6.76
N LYS A 92 -4.17 -7.53 -7.52
CA LYS A 92 -4.80 -6.85 -8.66
C LYS A 92 -5.56 -5.58 -8.23
N ILE A 93 -6.23 -5.62 -7.09
CA ILE A 93 -7.07 -4.51 -6.65
C ILE A 93 -6.27 -3.34 -6.08
N VAL A 94 -4.99 -3.53 -5.79
CA VAL A 94 -4.11 -2.46 -5.28
C VAL A 94 -3.45 -1.79 -6.47
N ASP A 95 -3.63 -0.49 -6.59
CA ASP A 95 -3.03 0.26 -7.70
C ASP A 95 -1.65 0.78 -7.34
N PHE A 96 -1.47 1.25 -6.11
CA PHE A 96 -0.17 1.76 -5.63
C PHE A 96 0.03 1.46 -4.15
N VAL A 97 1.28 1.33 -3.75
CA VAL A 97 1.66 1.10 -2.34
C VAL A 97 2.78 2.06 -1.96
N ILE A 98 2.82 2.44 -0.69
CA ILE A 98 3.86 3.32 -0.18
C ILE A 98 4.11 3.00 1.30
N ILE A 99 5.36 3.14 1.74
CA ILE A 99 5.72 3.03 3.16
C ILE A 99 5.54 4.40 3.82
N PHE A 100 4.98 4.42 5.03
CA PHE A 100 4.93 5.64 5.81
C PHE A 100 5.42 5.39 7.24
N GLU A 101 5.98 6.43 7.81
CA GLU A 101 6.42 6.45 9.21
C GLU A 101 5.33 7.09 10.04
N GLU A 102 5.24 6.63 11.28
CA GLU A 102 4.23 7.20 12.15
C GLU A 102 4.75 7.51 13.52
#